data_befe1fe037dbe69a213734c7488a2e45
#
_entry.id   befe1fe037dbe69a213734c7488a2e45
#
_cell.length_a   1.000
_cell.length_b   1.000
_cell.length_c   1.000
_cell.angle_alpha   90.00
_cell.angle_beta   90.00
_cell.angle_gamma   90.00
#
_symmetry.space_group_name_H-M   'P 1'
#
loop_
_entity.id
_entity.type
_entity.pdbx_description
1 polymer ?
#
loop_
_entity_poly.entity_id
_entity_poly.type
_entity_poly.pdbx_seq_one_letter_code
_entity_poly.pdbx_strand_id
1 'polypeptide(L)'
;MVNNIKRENLRARMRRDQRSSALIEQWIEARPDTDIRGMLVTSRIIHLRQALEDVLSDCHEAVGLRGWEFDVLATLRRQRPGIRLTHKELSDLAMVSTSAISQRIDRLVDRGLVRRVENPDQRREVFVELTEQGYLLVERVIDEHASLCSEFISPLNDDEYEQLNGLLDKLLIRSEQAPGCSSNL
;
A
#
# COMPACT_ATOMS: atom_id res chain seq x y z
N MET A 1 3.18 -36.61 16.09
CA MET A 1 3.61 -35.78 17.25
C MET A 1 4.01 -34.36 16.86
N VAL A 2 4.85 -34.14 15.86
CA VAL A 2 5.32 -32.81 15.42
C VAL A 2 4.17 -31.85 14.96
N ASN A 3 3.11 -32.40 14.38
CA ASN A 3 1.96 -31.62 13.87
C ASN A 3 1.08 -31.06 15.00
N ASN A 4 1.03 -31.72 16.16
CA ASN A 4 0.18 -31.31 17.30
C ASN A 4 0.80 -30.15 18.07
N ILE A 5 2.13 -30.17 18.27
CA ILE A 5 2.88 -29.07 18.92
C ILE A 5 2.84 -27.79 18.10
N LYS A 6 2.91 -27.90 16.75
CA LYS A 6 2.77 -26.77 15.86
C LYS A 6 1.36 -26.14 15.93
N ARG A 7 0.31 -26.96 16.10
CA ARG A 7 -1.08 -26.50 16.24
C ARG A 7 -1.35 -25.82 17.57
N GLU A 8 -0.82 -26.34 18.67
CA GLU A 8 -0.96 -25.71 20.00
C GLU A 8 -0.27 -24.35 20.06
N ASN A 9 0.94 -24.24 19.50
CA ASN A 9 1.66 -22.97 19.36
C ASN A 9 0.91 -21.97 18.46
N LEU A 10 0.27 -22.44 17.39
CA LEU A 10 -0.54 -21.60 16.52
C LEU A 10 -1.77 -21.07 17.28
N ARG A 11 -2.52 -21.93 17.98
CA ARG A 11 -3.67 -21.52 18.80
C ARG A 11 -3.29 -20.53 19.90
N ALA A 12 -2.13 -20.66 20.53
CA ALA A 12 -1.65 -19.73 21.54
C ALA A 12 -1.36 -18.33 20.98
N ARG A 13 -0.83 -18.24 19.75
CA ARG A 13 -0.60 -16.97 19.05
C ARG A 13 -1.89 -16.30 18.57
N MET A 14 -2.93 -17.06 18.27
CA MET A 14 -4.22 -16.59 17.75
C MET A 14 -5.07 -15.83 18.77
N ARG A 15 -4.89 -16.08 20.07
CA ARG A 15 -5.74 -15.50 21.15
C ARG A 15 -5.66 -13.97 21.25
N ARG A 16 -4.73 -13.30 20.57
CA ARG A 16 -4.56 -11.84 20.60
C ARG A 16 -5.31 -11.09 19.49
N ASP A 17 -5.69 -11.79 18.42
CA ASP A 17 -6.44 -11.23 17.30
C ASP A 17 -7.73 -12.03 17.07
N GLN A 18 -8.84 -11.54 17.62
CA GLN A 18 -10.11 -12.26 17.63
C GLN A 18 -10.71 -12.47 16.23
N ARG A 19 -10.47 -11.56 15.27
CA ARG A 19 -11.07 -11.64 13.92
C ARG A 19 -10.34 -12.64 13.01
N SER A 20 -9.03 -12.54 12.92
CA SER A 20 -8.23 -13.50 12.16
C SER A 20 -8.25 -14.89 12.81
N SER A 21 -8.38 -14.95 14.12
CA SER A 21 -8.45 -16.19 14.90
C SER A 21 -9.64 -17.07 14.53
N ALA A 22 -10.84 -16.48 14.47
CA ALA A 22 -12.06 -17.24 14.18
C ALA A 22 -12.02 -17.88 12.77
N LEU A 23 -11.54 -17.14 11.77
CA LEU A 23 -11.37 -17.67 10.41
C LEU A 23 -10.39 -18.84 10.35
N ILE A 24 -9.30 -18.72 11.08
CA ILE A 24 -8.25 -19.74 11.09
C ILE A 24 -8.71 -21.00 11.85
N GLU A 25 -9.44 -20.85 12.96
CA GLU A 25 -10.05 -21.99 13.69
C GLU A 25 -10.99 -22.78 12.79
N GLN A 26 -11.84 -22.10 12.03
CA GLN A 26 -12.71 -22.74 11.05
C GLN A 26 -11.91 -23.54 9.99
N TRP A 27 -10.79 -23.02 9.52
CA TRP A 27 -9.94 -23.74 8.58
C TRP A 27 -9.23 -24.93 9.20
N ILE A 28 -8.78 -24.83 10.48
CA ILE A 28 -8.19 -25.96 11.22
C ILE A 28 -9.19 -27.12 11.35
N GLU A 29 -10.47 -26.79 11.59
CA GLU A 29 -11.54 -27.77 11.70
C GLU A 29 -11.92 -28.37 10.35
N ALA A 30 -12.11 -27.52 9.33
CA ALA A 30 -12.54 -27.94 8.00
C ALA A 30 -11.46 -28.72 7.22
N ARG A 31 -10.20 -28.38 7.42
CA ARG A 31 -9.05 -28.96 6.67
C ARG A 31 -7.87 -29.26 7.61
N PRO A 32 -8.00 -30.26 8.46
CA PRO A 32 -7.02 -30.57 9.51
C PRO A 32 -5.62 -30.93 8.98
N ASP A 33 -5.50 -31.37 7.74
CA ASP A 33 -4.22 -31.78 7.13
C ASP A 33 -3.53 -30.66 6.34
N THR A 34 -4.16 -29.48 6.24
CA THR A 34 -3.61 -28.34 5.46
C THR A 34 -2.72 -27.48 6.35
N ASP A 35 -1.55 -27.07 5.84
CA ASP A 35 -0.71 -26.05 6.49
C ASP A 35 -1.25 -24.65 6.22
N ILE A 36 -1.92 -24.09 7.20
CA ILE A 36 -2.60 -22.78 7.11
C ILE A 36 -1.77 -21.61 7.66
N ARG A 37 -0.50 -21.82 8.02
CA ARG A 37 0.36 -20.75 8.59
C ARG A 37 0.49 -19.54 7.67
N GLY A 38 0.58 -19.78 6.36
CA GLY A 38 0.59 -18.71 5.34
C GLY A 38 -0.69 -17.91 5.36
N MET A 39 -1.85 -18.57 5.47
CA MET A 39 -3.17 -17.91 5.50
C MET A 39 -3.29 -16.98 6.72
N LEU A 40 -2.73 -17.34 7.87
CA LEU A 40 -2.73 -16.50 9.06
C LEU A 40 -1.95 -15.20 8.84
N VAL A 41 -0.77 -15.26 8.25
CA VAL A 41 0.06 -14.09 7.98
C VAL A 41 -0.61 -13.19 6.93
N THR A 42 -1.06 -13.76 5.82
CA THR A 42 -1.71 -12.99 4.75
C THR A 42 -3.02 -12.34 5.20
N SER A 43 -3.83 -13.03 6.00
CA SER A 43 -5.04 -12.44 6.62
C SER A 43 -4.70 -11.22 7.48
N ARG A 44 -3.65 -11.29 8.30
CA ARG A 44 -3.21 -10.15 9.11
C ARG A 44 -2.75 -8.97 8.27
N ILE A 45 -2.01 -9.22 7.20
CA ILE A 45 -1.58 -8.18 6.27
C ILE A 45 -2.81 -7.47 5.66
N ILE A 46 -3.81 -8.24 5.23
CA ILE A 46 -5.06 -7.69 4.67
C ILE A 46 -5.80 -6.83 5.71
N HIS A 47 -5.93 -7.31 6.95
CA HIS A 47 -6.60 -6.56 8.02
C HIS A 47 -5.83 -5.30 8.42
N LEU A 48 -4.48 -5.37 8.48
CA LEU A 48 -3.65 -4.20 8.76
C LEU A 48 -3.77 -3.15 7.66
N ARG A 49 -3.80 -3.57 6.39
CA ARG A 49 -4.04 -2.67 5.26
C ARG A 49 -5.38 -1.95 5.42
N GLN A 50 -6.46 -2.68 5.70
CA GLN A 50 -7.78 -2.09 5.88
C GLN A 50 -7.80 -1.11 7.06
N ALA A 51 -7.24 -1.48 8.21
CA ALA A 51 -7.18 -0.62 9.38
C ALA A 51 -6.37 0.66 9.11
N LEU A 52 -5.29 0.58 8.35
CA LEU A 52 -4.51 1.74 7.95
C LEU A 52 -5.29 2.63 6.97
N GLU A 53 -5.96 2.04 5.98
CA GLU A 53 -6.83 2.79 5.04
C GLU A 53 -7.94 3.53 5.79
N ASP A 54 -8.59 2.89 6.77
CA ASP A 54 -9.63 3.50 7.59
C ASP A 54 -9.07 4.71 8.38
N VAL A 55 -7.88 4.57 9.00
CA VAL A 55 -7.23 5.67 9.74
C VAL A 55 -6.87 6.86 8.84
N LEU A 56 -6.42 6.59 7.61
CA LEU A 56 -5.97 7.62 6.68
C LEU A 56 -7.11 8.26 5.88
N SER A 57 -8.26 7.59 5.79
CA SER A 57 -9.41 8.06 4.97
C SER A 57 -9.88 9.43 5.41
N ASP A 58 -10.11 9.65 6.70
CA ASP A 58 -10.61 10.90 7.24
C ASP A 58 -9.67 12.08 6.95
N CYS A 59 -8.36 11.84 7.06
CA CYS A 59 -7.32 12.83 6.77
C CYS A 59 -7.35 13.25 5.28
N HIS A 60 -7.49 12.29 4.36
CA HIS A 60 -7.57 12.58 2.94
C HIS A 60 -8.91 13.26 2.57
N GLU A 61 -10.03 12.77 3.12
CA GLU A 61 -11.36 13.30 2.85
C GLU A 61 -11.54 14.74 3.37
N ALA A 62 -10.87 15.10 4.46
CA ALA A 62 -10.89 16.47 5.00
C ALA A 62 -10.39 17.53 4.01
N VAL A 63 -9.55 17.14 3.05
CA VAL A 63 -9.07 18.00 1.95
C VAL A 63 -9.71 17.66 0.60
N GLY A 64 -10.72 16.79 0.59
CA GLY A 64 -11.43 16.37 -0.62
C GLY A 64 -10.64 15.43 -1.52
N LEU A 65 -9.69 14.67 -0.98
CA LEU A 65 -8.93 13.63 -1.67
C LEU A 65 -9.46 12.24 -1.32
N ARG A 66 -9.34 11.32 -2.27
CA ARG A 66 -9.39 9.89 -2.00
C ARG A 66 -7.97 9.38 -1.77
N GLY A 67 -7.80 8.27 -1.06
CA GLY A 67 -6.49 7.70 -0.80
C GLY A 67 -5.63 7.52 -2.05
N TRP A 68 -6.18 6.96 -3.14
CA TRP A 68 -5.45 6.79 -4.40
C TRP A 68 -5.05 8.12 -5.07
N GLU A 69 -5.80 9.22 -4.85
CA GLU A 69 -5.45 10.55 -5.34
C GLU A 69 -4.26 11.10 -4.58
N PHE A 70 -4.29 10.95 -3.24
CA PHE A 70 -3.14 11.27 -2.41
C PHE A 70 -1.90 10.50 -2.84
N ASP A 71 -1.99 9.19 -3.08
CA ASP A 71 -0.85 8.35 -3.49
C ASP A 71 -0.19 8.86 -4.77
N VAL A 72 -0.97 9.24 -5.79
CA VAL A 72 -0.44 9.80 -7.04
C VAL A 72 0.20 11.16 -6.81
N LEU A 73 -0.49 12.07 -6.10
CA LEU A 73 0.03 13.40 -5.80
C LEU A 73 1.30 13.34 -4.95
N ALA A 74 1.32 12.50 -3.91
CA ALA A 74 2.49 12.28 -3.06
C ALA A 74 3.65 11.65 -3.84
N THR A 75 3.36 10.73 -4.79
CA THR A 75 4.38 10.16 -5.66
C THR A 75 5.03 11.21 -6.53
N LEU A 76 4.27 12.13 -7.12
CA LEU A 76 4.81 13.25 -7.88
C LEU A 76 5.56 14.24 -6.98
N ARG A 77 5.02 14.52 -5.78
CA ARG A 77 5.60 15.48 -4.83
C ARG A 77 6.98 15.06 -4.30
N ARG A 78 7.18 13.77 -4.05
CA ARG A 78 8.46 13.24 -3.52
C ARG A 78 9.60 13.21 -4.55
N GLN A 79 9.31 13.49 -5.81
CA GLN A 79 10.36 13.57 -6.82
C GLN A 79 11.25 14.81 -6.59
N ARG A 80 12.53 14.69 -6.99
CA ARG A 80 13.44 15.83 -6.93
C ARG A 80 12.97 16.93 -7.89
N PRO A 81 13.23 18.20 -7.59
CA PRO A 81 12.91 19.30 -8.50
C PRO A 81 13.46 19.04 -9.91
N GLY A 82 12.62 19.24 -10.92
CA GLY A 82 12.98 19.01 -12.33
C GLY A 82 12.79 17.58 -12.83
N ILE A 83 12.49 16.60 -11.96
CA ILE A 83 12.15 15.24 -12.38
C ILE A 83 10.65 15.19 -12.69
N ARG A 84 10.35 14.71 -13.89
CA ARG A 84 8.99 14.45 -14.38
C ARG A 84 8.81 12.97 -14.56
N LEU A 85 7.62 12.47 -14.34
CA LEU A 85 7.30 11.05 -14.47
C LEU A 85 6.39 10.82 -15.67
N THR A 86 6.70 9.80 -16.44
CA THR A 86 5.81 9.24 -17.45
C THR A 86 4.70 8.42 -16.80
N HIS A 87 3.64 8.09 -17.55
CA HIS A 87 2.59 7.18 -17.07
C HIS A 87 3.14 5.82 -16.63
N LYS A 88 4.15 5.31 -17.32
CA LYS A 88 4.79 4.03 -16.98
C LYS A 88 5.53 4.12 -15.64
N GLU A 89 6.37 5.13 -15.46
CA GLU A 89 7.09 5.34 -14.20
C GLU A 89 6.14 5.56 -13.02
N LEU A 90 5.05 6.31 -13.23
CA LEU A 90 3.99 6.46 -12.21
C LEU A 90 3.30 5.13 -11.90
N SER A 91 3.03 4.31 -12.91
CA SER A 91 2.44 2.98 -12.75
C SER A 91 3.33 2.09 -11.89
N ASP A 92 4.62 2.07 -12.20
CA ASP A 92 5.62 1.27 -11.48
C ASP A 92 5.78 1.76 -10.02
N LEU A 93 5.88 3.09 -9.81
CA LEU A 93 6.03 3.69 -8.47
C LEU A 93 4.78 3.61 -7.60
N ALA A 94 3.59 3.63 -8.20
CA ALA A 94 2.32 3.51 -7.50
C ALA A 94 1.84 2.05 -7.36
N MET A 95 2.61 1.09 -7.91
CA MET A 95 2.28 -0.34 -7.90
C MET A 95 0.87 -0.66 -8.42
N VAL A 96 0.45 0.03 -9.48
CA VAL A 96 -0.84 -0.17 -10.13
C VAL A 96 -0.65 -0.42 -11.63
N SER A 97 -1.65 -1.01 -12.29
CA SER A 97 -1.58 -1.25 -13.73
C SER A 97 -1.55 0.06 -14.53
N THR A 98 -0.93 0.03 -15.73
CA THR A 98 -0.84 1.20 -16.63
C THR A 98 -2.22 1.73 -17.03
N SER A 99 -3.21 0.85 -17.17
CA SER A 99 -4.60 1.28 -17.44
C SER A 99 -5.24 1.99 -16.25
N ALA A 100 -5.00 1.49 -15.03
CA ALA A 100 -5.50 2.13 -13.82
C ALA A 100 -4.86 3.50 -13.59
N ILE A 101 -3.53 3.63 -13.78
CA ILE A 101 -2.85 4.91 -13.60
C ILE A 101 -3.32 5.94 -14.64
N SER A 102 -3.57 5.53 -15.89
CA SER A 102 -4.09 6.44 -16.93
C SER A 102 -5.45 7.03 -16.54
N GLN A 103 -6.39 6.21 -16.07
CA GLN A 103 -7.69 6.68 -15.60
C GLN A 103 -7.58 7.59 -14.35
N ARG A 104 -6.64 7.29 -13.45
CA ARG A 104 -6.38 8.12 -12.27
C ARG A 104 -5.84 9.49 -12.68
N ILE A 105 -4.90 9.54 -13.62
CA ILE A 105 -4.33 10.79 -14.15
C ILE A 105 -5.41 11.61 -14.86
N ASP A 106 -6.28 11.00 -15.69
CA ASP A 106 -7.39 11.70 -16.33
C ASP A 106 -8.25 12.44 -15.31
N ARG A 107 -8.67 11.75 -14.25
CA ARG A 107 -9.47 12.35 -13.19
C ARG A 107 -8.74 13.47 -12.44
N LEU A 108 -7.44 13.34 -12.22
CA LEU A 108 -6.65 14.39 -11.56
C LEU A 108 -6.43 15.59 -12.48
N VAL A 109 -6.33 15.39 -13.80
CA VAL A 109 -6.30 16.48 -14.80
C VAL A 109 -7.64 17.21 -14.81
N ASP A 110 -8.76 16.49 -14.85
CA ASP A 110 -10.11 17.08 -14.81
C ASP A 110 -10.34 17.91 -13.54
N ARG A 111 -9.69 17.54 -12.43
CA ARG A 111 -9.70 18.30 -11.17
C ARG A 111 -8.67 19.44 -11.13
N GLY A 112 -7.84 19.59 -12.14
CA GLY A 112 -6.80 20.61 -12.18
C GLY A 112 -5.64 20.38 -11.20
N LEU A 113 -5.46 19.15 -10.67
CA LEU A 113 -4.43 18.83 -9.67
C LEU A 113 -3.10 18.38 -10.30
N VAL A 114 -3.16 17.82 -11.50
CA VAL A 114 -2.00 17.49 -12.31
C VAL A 114 -2.18 18.00 -13.73
N ARG A 115 -1.10 18.10 -14.47
CA ARG A 115 -1.11 18.43 -15.90
C ARG A 115 -0.22 17.48 -16.67
N ARG A 116 -0.52 17.34 -17.96
CA ARG A 116 0.30 16.62 -18.93
C ARG A 116 1.24 17.59 -19.62
N VAL A 117 2.49 17.18 -19.80
CA VAL A 117 3.52 17.97 -20.49
C VAL A 117 4.17 17.09 -21.53
N GLU A 118 4.27 17.57 -22.77
CA GLU A 118 4.95 16.84 -23.83
C GLU A 118 6.43 16.60 -23.50
N ASN A 119 6.92 15.40 -23.81
CA ASN A 119 8.34 15.10 -23.74
C ASN A 119 9.03 15.70 -24.97
N PRO A 120 9.95 16.69 -24.82
CA PRO A 120 10.61 17.33 -25.95
C PRO A 120 11.49 16.36 -26.74
N ASP A 121 12.00 15.32 -26.07
CA ASP A 121 12.91 14.34 -26.67
C ASP A 121 12.17 13.16 -27.33
N GLN A 122 10.93 12.90 -26.89
CA GLN A 122 10.11 11.77 -27.37
C GLN A 122 8.63 12.19 -27.47
N ARG A 123 8.21 12.62 -28.67
CA ARG A 123 6.83 13.11 -28.94
C ARG A 123 5.70 12.13 -28.60
N ARG A 124 6.00 10.85 -28.39
CA ARG A 124 5.01 9.82 -28.02
C ARG A 124 4.87 9.65 -26.50
N GLU A 125 5.77 10.24 -25.73
CA GLU A 125 5.72 10.20 -24.28
C GLU A 125 5.20 11.51 -23.72
N VAL A 126 4.39 11.38 -22.69
CA VAL A 126 3.82 12.51 -21.98
C VAL A 126 4.22 12.38 -20.52
N PHE A 127 4.80 13.43 -20.00
CA PHE A 127 5.06 13.57 -18.58
C PHE A 127 3.82 14.03 -17.84
N VAL A 128 3.75 13.66 -16.57
CA VAL A 128 2.75 14.14 -15.61
C VAL A 128 3.47 14.93 -14.52
N GLU A 129 2.95 16.08 -14.19
CA GLU A 129 3.47 16.91 -13.10
C GLU A 129 2.33 17.57 -12.32
N LEU A 130 2.62 17.94 -11.07
CA LEU A 130 1.67 18.67 -10.24
C LEU A 130 1.41 20.05 -10.82
N THR A 131 0.17 20.50 -10.73
CA THR A 131 -0.13 21.94 -10.80
C THR A 131 0.20 22.60 -9.46
N GLU A 132 0.20 23.92 -9.40
CA GLU A 132 0.32 24.64 -8.13
C GLU A 132 -0.77 24.24 -7.15
N GLN A 133 -2.01 24.09 -7.62
CA GLN A 133 -3.13 23.61 -6.80
C GLN A 133 -2.89 22.22 -6.25
N GLY A 134 -2.42 21.27 -7.08
CA GLY A 134 -2.10 19.90 -6.64
C GLY A 134 -0.95 19.87 -5.63
N TYR A 135 0.08 20.70 -5.86
CA TYR A 135 1.20 20.85 -4.94
C TYR A 135 0.73 21.36 -3.56
N LEU A 136 0.00 22.48 -3.52
CA LEU A 136 -0.50 23.04 -2.28
C LEU A 136 -1.46 22.10 -1.54
N LEU A 137 -2.24 21.32 -2.28
CA LEU A 137 -3.19 20.37 -1.70
C LEU A 137 -2.48 19.21 -1.00
N VAL A 138 -1.45 18.61 -1.64
CA VAL A 138 -0.70 17.51 -1.01
C VAL A 138 0.15 17.99 0.16
N GLU A 139 0.73 19.20 0.09
CA GLU A 139 1.47 19.80 1.22
C GLU A 139 0.61 20.00 2.47
N ARG A 140 -0.66 20.31 2.30
CA ARG A 140 -1.59 20.50 3.45
C ARG A 140 -1.86 19.22 4.22
N VAL A 141 -1.66 18.06 3.64
CA VAL A 141 -2.09 16.79 4.23
C VAL A 141 -0.91 15.87 4.56
N ILE A 142 0.27 16.11 3.98
CA ILE A 142 1.39 15.17 4.07
C ILE A 142 1.91 15.00 5.51
N ASP A 143 1.93 16.08 6.28
CA ASP A 143 2.41 16.03 7.67
C ASP A 143 1.45 15.27 8.58
N GLU A 144 0.14 15.49 8.41
CA GLU A 144 -0.89 14.76 9.16
C GLU A 144 -0.89 13.28 8.76
N HIS A 145 -0.81 12.97 7.47
CA HIS A 145 -0.67 11.60 6.97
C HIS A 145 0.56 10.90 7.61
N ALA A 146 1.72 11.56 7.62
CA ALA A 146 2.93 11.01 8.23
C ALA A 146 2.78 10.79 9.75
N SER A 147 2.10 11.72 10.44
CA SER A 147 1.80 11.59 11.86
C SER A 147 0.90 10.40 12.16
N LEU A 148 -0.18 10.21 11.40
CA LEU A 148 -1.08 9.07 11.53
C LEU A 148 -0.38 7.74 11.24
N CYS A 149 0.48 7.68 10.23
CA CYS A 149 1.32 6.50 9.98
C CYS A 149 2.25 6.20 11.17
N SER A 150 2.86 7.22 11.76
CA SER A 150 3.73 7.07 12.93
C SER A 150 2.95 6.60 14.16
N GLU A 151 1.76 7.14 14.38
CA GLU A 151 0.86 6.70 15.46
C GLU A 151 0.41 5.25 15.25
N PHE A 152 0.11 4.84 14.02
CA PHE A 152 -0.30 3.48 13.70
C PHE A 152 0.75 2.43 14.07
N ILE A 153 2.03 2.76 13.92
CA ILE A 153 3.16 1.87 14.27
C ILE A 153 3.72 2.10 15.68
N SER A 154 3.22 3.10 16.43
CA SER A 154 3.72 3.48 17.76
C SER A 154 3.71 2.36 18.82
N PRO A 155 2.91 1.27 18.71
CA PRO A 155 3.02 0.14 19.62
C PRO A 155 4.33 -0.65 19.53
N LEU A 156 5.16 -0.42 18.47
CA LEU A 156 6.44 -1.09 18.27
C LEU A 156 7.58 -0.27 18.87
N ASN A 157 8.49 -0.94 19.57
CA ASN A 157 9.78 -0.32 19.90
C ASN A 157 10.74 -0.36 18.70
N ASP A 158 11.89 0.27 18.79
CA ASP A 158 12.84 0.41 17.67
C ASP A 158 13.33 -0.96 17.14
N ASP A 159 13.61 -1.92 18.01
CA ASP A 159 14.04 -3.26 17.58
C ASP A 159 12.92 -4.02 16.86
N GLU A 160 11.68 -3.90 17.34
CA GLU A 160 10.49 -4.51 16.70
C GLU A 160 10.19 -3.85 15.37
N TYR A 161 10.36 -2.53 15.26
CA TYR A 161 10.22 -1.79 14.01
C TYR A 161 11.23 -2.28 12.96
N GLU A 162 12.51 -2.38 13.30
CA GLU A 162 13.55 -2.87 12.39
C GLU A 162 13.32 -4.34 11.99
N GLN A 163 12.90 -5.19 12.93
CA GLN A 163 12.54 -6.58 12.62
C GLN A 163 11.36 -6.67 11.65
N LEU A 164 10.31 -5.88 11.88
CA LEU A 164 9.13 -5.86 11.00
C LEU A 164 9.51 -5.41 9.59
N ASN A 165 10.27 -4.32 9.45
CA ASN A 165 10.74 -3.82 8.15
C ASN A 165 11.54 -4.90 7.41
N GLY A 166 12.51 -5.51 8.08
CA GLY A 166 13.32 -6.56 7.45
C GLY A 166 12.51 -7.83 7.05
N LEU A 167 11.40 -8.12 7.74
CA LEU A 167 10.50 -9.22 7.36
C LEU A 167 9.61 -8.84 6.18
N LEU A 168 9.11 -7.61 6.15
CA LEU A 168 8.32 -7.09 5.03
C LEU A 168 9.15 -7.02 3.75
N ASP A 169 10.41 -6.55 3.81
CA ASP A 169 11.33 -6.52 2.67
C ASP A 169 11.53 -7.91 2.06
N LYS A 170 11.71 -8.93 2.88
CA LYS A 170 11.83 -10.33 2.38
C LYS A 170 10.59 -10.80 1.64
N LEU A 171 9.40 -10.39 2.09
CA LEU A 171 8.13 -10.75 1.43
C LEU A 171 7.96 -9.98 0.12
N LEU A 172 8.33 -8.70 0.08
CA LEU A 172 8.25 -7.84 -1.11
C LEU A 172 9.20 -8.32 -2.21
N ILE A 173 10.48 -8.58 -1.90
CA ILE A 173 11.46 -9.10 -2.86
C ILE A 173 10.98 -10.41 -3.49
N ARG A 174 10.39 -11.30 -2.69
CA ARG A 174 9.83 -12.56 -3.22
C ARG A 174 8.64 -12.33 -4.14
N SER A 175 7.79 -11.34 -3.85
CA SER A 175 6.61 -11.04 -4.69
C SER A 175 7.01 -10.52 -6.07
N GLU A 176 8.09 -9.74 -6.17
CA GLU A 176 8.65 -9.24 -7.43
C GLU A 176 9.27 -10.35 -8.28
N GLN A 177 9.79 -11.40 -7.66
CA GLN A 177 10.42 -12.54 -8.32
C GLN A 177 9.43 -13.66 -8.70
N ALA A 178 8.20 -13.62 -8.24
CA ALA A 178 7.20 -14.65 -8.54
C ALA A 178 6.70 -14.50 -9.99
N PRO A 179 6.87 -15.53 -10.85
CA PRO A 179 6.33 -15.49 -12.20
C PRO A 179 4.81 -15.54 -12.14
N GLY A 180 4.14 -14.45 -12.52
CA GLY A 180 2.68 -14.43 -12.70
C GLY A 180 1.90 -13.41 -11.90
N CYS A 181 2.52 -12.51 -11.15
CA CYS A 181 1.81 -11.39 -10.49
C CYS A 181 1.88 -10.10 -11.32
N SER A 182 1.88 -10.23 -12.65
CA SER A 182 1.69 -9.08 -13.53
C SER A 182 0.19 -8.79 -13.63
N SER A 183 -0.24 -7.79 -12.88
CA SER A 183 -1.37 -6.89 -13.19
C SER A 183 -2.62 -7.52 -13.81
N ASN A 184 -3.42 -8.23 -13.00
CA ASN A 184 -4.85 -8.42 -13.24
C ASN A 184 -5.59 -8.31 -11.88
N LEU A 185 -5.69 -7.11 -11.38
CA LEU A 185 -6.67 -6.69 -10.37
C LEU A 185 -7.17 -5.28 -10.73
#